data_2dd3e4fc0a95a613d47a8d15ed600b09
#
_entry.id   2dd3e4fc0a95a613d47a8d15ed600b09
#
_cell.length_a   1.000
_cell.length_b   1.000
_cell.length_c   1.000
_cell.angle_alpha   90.00
_cell.angle_beta   90.00
_cell.angle_gamma   90.00
#
_symmetry.space_group_name_H-M   'P 1'
#
loop_
_entity.id
_entity.type
_entity.pdbx_description
1 polymer ?
#
loop_
_entity_poly.entity_id
_entity_poly.type
_entity_poly.pdbx_seq_one_letter_code
_entity_poly.pdbx_strand_id
1 'polypeptide(L)'
;MKSPVSFLFAGGATGGHLFPGIAVAETLSEVADRIGFVGTGTDLERDEVTSRGYDFFSVPAISTTDLRRRPLRSLVGAWVSFRQALEVVGQFGPTAVIGLGGFASVPTVLAAKRLGVPVTLLEQNVIPGRATRWLSRRAERVCLAYEETQAALPLSGTCRWTGNPVRNSSPIGQQDTGKPLLLVLGGSQGSRSLNAAVPAALSMIEAAGGPWDVVHQCGAGDVEEVQLAYRLAGWNARVTPFLDNPPQWLARAELVVARAGATTLAEIACEGVAVVLVPFPFATDDHQRANAEWYVNRGAARMVQETAGVTALAAELADEVGGLLLSESSRQSLAAAIRQLGRPEATSAVVSVVSEVTGIDLLR
;
A
#
# COMPACT_ATOMS: atom_id res chain seq x y z
N MET A 1 6.11 33.98 19.76
CA MET A 1 5.91 33.37 18.43
C MET A 1 5.54 31.91 18.66
N LYS A 2 4.51 31.37 18.03
CA LYS A 2 4.23 29.93 18.07
C LYS A 2 5.41 29.21 17.45
N SER A 3 5.87 28.12 18.07
CA SER A 3 6.88 27.25 17.44
C SER A 3 6.33 26.71 16.12
N PRO A 4 7.15 26.60 15.05
CA PRO A 4 6.69 26.07 13.78
C PRO A 4 6.22 24.62 13.94
N VAL A 5 5.11 24.28 13.32
CA VAL A 5 4.54 22.93 13.31
C VAL A 5 5.16 22.17 12.14
N SER A 6 5.86 21.08 12.42
CA SER A 6 6.55 20.31 11.39
C SER A 6 6.44 18.81 11.63
N PHE A 7 6.29 18.03 10.55
CA PHE A 7 6.15 16.58 10.63
C PHE A 7 7.21 15.88 9.77
N LEU A 8 7.77 14.81 10.31
CA LEU A 8 8.76 14.00 9.62
C LEU A 8 8.25 12.56 9.49
N PHE A 9 8.08 12.11 8.27
CA PHE A 9 7.66 10.76 7.95
C PHE A 9 8.87 9.86 7.79
N ALA A 10 8.85 8.68 8.40
CA ALA A 10 10.00 7.78 8.45
C ALA A 10 9.67 6.41 7.84
N GLY A 11 10.36 6.03 6.78
CA GLY A 11 10.15 4.82 6.01
C GLY A 11 9.53 5.10 4.65
N GLY A 12 9.16 4.06 3.90
CA GLY A 12 8.53 4.24 2.61
C GLY A 12 9.22 3.54 1.43
N ALA A 13 10.16 2.62 1.68
CA ALA A 13 10.91 1.90 0.63
C ALA A 13 10.04 1.23 -0.46
N THR A 14 8.76 1.07 -0.22
CA THR A 14 7.77 0.53 -1.17
C THR A 14 6.52 1.41 -1.20
N GLY A 15 5.79 1.40 -2.32
CA GLY A 15 4.54 2.15 -2.44
C GLY A 15 3.51 1.81 -1.35
N GLY A 16 3.51 0.56 -0.86
CA GLY A 16 2.61 0.12 0.21
C GLY A 16 2.78 0.85 1.56
N HIS A 17 3.97 1.39 1.82
CA HIS A 17 4.26 2.19 3.01
C HIS A 17 4.26 3.70 2.69
N LEU A 18 4.76 4.07 1.51
CA LEU A 18 4.93 5.47 1.11
C LEU A 18 3.59 6.18 0.91
N PHE A 19 2.67 5.60 0.14
CA PHE A 19 1.41 6.26 -0.22
C PHE A 19 0.47 6.55 0.96
N PRO A 20 0.30 5.66 1.97
CA PRO A 20 -0.41 6.03 3.20
C PRO A 20 0.22 7.21 3.93
N GLY A 21 1.56 7.29 3.95
CA GLY A 21 2.29 8.43 4.51
C GLY A 21 2.04 9.72 3.73
N ILE A 22 2.02 9.66 2.41
CA ILE A 22 1.72 10.80 1.53
C ILE A 22 0.28 11.29 1.78
N ALA A 23 -0.71 10.40 1.86
CA ALA A 23 -2.09 10.78 2.12
C ALA A 23 -2.24 11.53 3.46
N VAL A 24 -1.54 11.09 4.51
CA VAL A 24 -1.50 11.80 5.80
C VAL A 24 -0.75 13.13 5.68
N ALA A 25 0.36 13.17 4.94
CA ALA A 25 1.16 14.38 4.74
C ALA A 25 0.38 15.46 4.00
N GLU A 26 -0.39 15.09 2.97
CA GLU A 26 -1.25 16.01 2.21
C GLU A 26 -2.27 16.71 3.13
N THR A 27 -2.92 15.95 4.03
CA THR A 27 -3.86 16.54 5.00
C THR A 27 -3.13 17.41 6.03
N LEU A 28 -1.98 16.97 6.53
CA LEU A 28 -1.20 17.75 7.49
C LEU A 28 -0.58 19.02 6.87
N SER A 29 -0.38 19.07 5.56
CA SER A 29 0.19 20.23 4.86
C SER A 29 -0.69 21.48 4.94
N GLU A 30 -1.97 21.32 5.24
CA GLU A 30 -2.91 22.45 5.44
C GLU A 30 -2.60 23.24 6.72
N VAL A 31 -1.95 22.62 7.71
CA VAL A 31 -1.67 23.21 9.04
C VAL A 31 -0.20 23.19 9.42
N ALA A 32 0.64 22.46 8.72
CA ALA A 32 2.07 22.33 8.98
C ALA A 32 2.87 23.39 8.22
N ASP A 33 3.86 23.98 8.91
CA ASP A 33 4.83 24.88 8.27
C ASP A 33 5.83 24.11 7.41
N ARG A 34 6.09 22.83 7.74
CA ARG A 34 7.08 22.01 7.06
C ARG A 34 6.78 20.52 7.16
N ILE A 35 6.94 19.82 6.05
CA ILE A 35 6.82 18.35 5.96
C ILE A 35 8.07 17.79 5.32
N GLY A 36 8.59 16.69 5.87
CA GLY A 36 9.72 15.96 5.32
C GLY A 36 9.53 14.45 5.40
N PHE A 37 10.29 13.75 4.57
CA PHE A 37 10.33 12.28 4.52
C PHE A 37 11.77 11.80 4.65
N VAL A 38 11.93 10.72 5.41
CA VAL A 38 13.21 9.99 5.54
C VAL A 38 13.01 8.60 4.98
N GLY A 39 13.67 8.31 3.88
CA GLY A 39 13.57 7.02 3.17
C GLY A 39 14.93 6.40 2.86
N THR A 40 14.95 5.39 2.02
CA THR A 40 16.18 4.70 1.58
C THR A 40 16.85 5.38 0.39
N GLY A 41 16.15 6.27 -0.29
CA GLY A 41 16.66 7.02 -1.46
C GLY A 41 16.39 6.34 -2.79
N THR A 42 15.36 5.50 -2.88
CA THR A 42 14.88 5.00 -4.18
C THR A 42 14.30 6.16 -5.02
N ASP A 43 14.35 6.03 -6.35
CA ASP A 43 13.79 7.02 -7.26
C ASP A 43 12.29 7.25 -6.98
N LEU A 44 11.53 6.17 -6.75
CA LEU A 44 10.11 6.27 -6.40
C LEU A 44 9.88 7.13 -5.15
N GLU A 45 10.65 6.91 -4.08
CA GLU A 45 10.52 7.71 -2.86
C GLU A 45 10.84 9.18 -3.13
N ARG A 46 11.93 9.43 -3.82
CA ARG A 46 12.40 10.79 -4.10
C ARG A 46 11.39 11.54 -4.97
N ASP A 47 10.98 10.95 -6.10
CA ASP A 47 10.13 11.59 -7.08
C ASP A 47 8.73 11.87 -6.49
N GLU A 48 8.13 10.89 -5.81
CA GLU A 48 6.80 11.02 -5.21
C GLU A 48 6.77 12.08 -4.09
N VAL A 49 7.84 12.21 -3.31
CA VAL A 49 7.93 13.19 -2.22
C VAL A 49 8.26 14.58 -2.74
N THR A 50 9.29 14.71 -3.59
CA THR A 50 9.76 16.04 -4.02
C THR A 50 8.82 16.69 -5.03
N SER A 51 8.09 15.92 -5.85
CA SER A 51 7.07 16.45 -6.75
C SER A 51 5.92 17.16 -6.02
N ARG A 52 5.71 16.83 -4.74
CA ARG A 52 4.71 17.47 -3.86
C ARG A 52 5.28 18.64 -3.04
N GLY A 53 6.56 18.98 -3.25
CA GLY A 53 7.22 20.08 -2.55
C GLY A 53 7.67 19.73 -1.12
N TYR A 54 7.69 18.44 -0.73
CA TYR A 54 8.17 18.01 0.57
C TYR A 54 9.68 17.78 0.57
N ASP A 55 10.30 17.96 1.74
CA ASP A 55 11.73 17.66 1.93
C ASP A 55 11.97 16.15 1.90
N PHE A 56 13.03 15.71 1.24
CA PHE A 56 13.43 14.31 1.22
C PHE A 56 14.86 14.12 1.74
N PHE A 57 15.00 13.21 2.70
CA PHE A 57 16.27 12.81 3.29
C PHE A 57 16.51 11.31 3.10
N SER A 58 17.72 10.95 2.67
CA SER A 58 18.07 9.53 2.51
C SER A 58 18.91 9.07 3.70
N VAL A 59 18.46 7.98 4.34
CA VAL A 59 19.21 7.28 5.40
C VAL A 59 19.30 5.80 5.03
N PRO A 60 20.51 5.20 5.01
CA PRO A 60 20.67 3.81 4.64
C PRO A 60 19.83 2.87 5.51
N ALA A 61 19.07 1.98 4.91
CA ALA A 61 18.36 0.94 5.64
C ALA A 61 19.19 -0.35 5.65
N ILE A 62 19.19 -1.06 6.76
CA ILE A 62 19.85 -2.36 6.88
C ILE A 62 18.82 -3.44 6.68
N SER A 63 19.06 -4.33 5.72
CA SER A 63 18.19 -5.48 5.49
C SER A 63 18.43 -6.57 6.55
N THR A 64 17.37 -7.33 6.85
CA THR A 64 17.50 -8.52 7.73
C THR A 64 18.43 -9.58 7.15
N THR A 65 18.55 -9.63 5.83
CA THR A 65 19.45 -10.54 5.11
C THR A 65 20.90 -10.17 5.38
N ASP A 66 21.23 -8.87 5.35
CA ASP A 66 22.58 -8.39 5.67
C ASP A 66 22.95 -8.62 7.12
N LEU A 67 21.99 -8.40 8.03
CA LEU A 67 22.20 -8.65 9.47
C LEU A 67 22.56 -10.13 9.75
N ARG A 68 21.95 -11.08 9.02
CA ARG A 68 22.27 -12.51 9.16
C ARG A 68 23.59 -12.91 8.50
N ARG A 69 23.91 -12.33 7.33
CA ARG A 69 25.10 -12.71 6.54
C ARG A 69 26.39 -12.02 7.01
N ARG A 70 26.30 -10.79 7.52
CA ARG A 70 27.46 -9.93 7.90
C ARG A 70 27.16 -9.13 9.16
N PRO A 71 27.02 -9.77 10.36
CA PRO A 71 26.53 -9.12 11.56
C PRO A 71 27.37 -7.91 12.01
N LEU A 72 28.70 -8.01 11.97
CA LEU A 72 29.59 -6.90 12.36
C LEU A 72 29.45 -5.67 11.45
N ARG A 73 29.41 -5.89 10.13
CA ARG A 73 29.18 -4.80 9.15
C ARG A 73 27.80 -4.18 9.34
N SER A 74 26.81 -4.99 9.63
CA SER A 74 25.44 -4.52 9.86
C SER A 74 25.32 -3.69 11.13
N LEU A 75 26.07 -4.03 12.20
CA LEU A 75 26.12 -3.21 13.42
C LEU A 75 26.74 -1.83 13.16
N VAL A 76 27.85 -1.78 12.41
CA VAL A 76 28.47 -0.50 12.02
C VAL A 76 27.51 0.29 11.12
N GLY A 77 26.87 -0.35 10.14
CA GLY A 77 25.87 0.28 9.29
C GLY A 77 24.68 0.83 10.10
N ALA A 78 24.17 0.05 11.07
CA ALA A 78 23.08 0.49 11.96
C ALA A 78 23.47 1.74 12.75
N TRP A 79 24.69 1.77 13.26
CA TRP A 79 25.20 2.92 13.98
C TRP A 79 25.33 4.16 13.07
N VAL A 80 25.85 4.00 11.86
CA VAL A 80 25.94 5.08 10.86
C VAL A 80 24.55 5.60 10.51
N SER A 81 23.60 4.71 10.18
CA SER A 81 22.22 5.08 9.88
C SER A 81 21.56 5.84 11.04
N PHE A 82 21.77 5.36 12.27
CA PHE A 82 21.25 6.03 13.47
C PHE A 82 21.86 7.43 13.68
N ARG A 83 23.18 7.59 13.46
CA ARG A 83 23.85 8.89 13.53
C ARG A 83 23.32 9.88 12.49
N GLN A 84 23.16 9.44 11.25
CA GLN A 84 22.57 10.27 10.20
C GLN A 84 21.12 10.64 10.51
N ALA A 85 20.34 9.68 11.01
CA ALA A 85 18.97 9.96 11.44
C ALA A 85 18.91 10.96 12.60
N LEU A 86 19.84 10.90 13.56
CA LEU A 86 19.95 11.90 14.64
C LEU A 86 20.22 13.31 14.09
N GLU A 87 21.11 13.43 13.09
CA GLU A 87 21.41 14.71 12.45
C GLU A 87 20.17 15.24 11.70
N VAL A 88 19.49 14.38 10.91
CA VAL A 88 18.29 14.79 10.17
C VAL A 88 17.18 15.22 11.14
N VAL A 89 16.85 14.42 12.15
CA VAL A 89 15.78 14.74 13.11
C VAL A 89 16.14 16.00 13.91
N GLY A 90 17.41 16.14 14.34
CA GLY A 90 17.88 17.30 15.10
C GLY A 90 17.85 18.61 14.30
N GLN A 91 18.24 18.57 13.03
CA GLN A 91 18.22 19.76 12.14
C GLN A 91 16.80 20.10 11.64
N PHE A 92 15.99 19.09 11.38
CA PHE A 92 14.61 19.29 10.93
C PHE A 92 13.73 19.83 12.07
N GLY A 93 13.95 19.38 13.30
CA GLY A 93 13.22 19.79 14.49
C GLY A 93 11.73 19.46 14.44
N PRO A 94 11.33 18.18 14.16
CA PRO A 94 9.91 17.87 13.94
C PRO A 94 9.11 17.96 15.24
N THR A 95 7.86 18.41 15.13
CA THR A 95 6.85 18.35 16.19
C THR A 95 6.49 16.91 16.53
N ALA A 96 6.41 16.05 15.52
CA ALA A 96 6.26 14.61 15.67
C ALA A 96 6.89 13.84 14.49
N VAL A 97 7.23 12.57 14.73
CA VAL A 97 7.65 11.62 13.70
C VAL A 97 6.55 10.60 13.47
N ILE A 98 6.20 10.38 12.20
CA ILE A 98 5.25 9.36 11.76
C ILE A 98 6.04 8.23 11.10
N GLY A 99 6.11 7.06 11.77
CA GLY A 99 6.78 5.88 11.23
C GLY A 99 5.84 5.10 10.30
N LEU A 100 6.23 4.97 9.03
CA LEU A 100 5.44 4.32 7.98
C LEU A 100 5.60 2.80 7.94
N GLY A 101 6.49 2.26 8.78
CA GLY A 101 6.82 0.84 8.77
C GLY A 101 8.08 0.50 7.96
N GLY A 102 8.37 -0.80 7.89
CA GLY A 102 9.60 -1.30 7.28
C GLY A 102 10.87 -0.96 8.06
N PHE A 103 12.00 -1.60 7.69
CA PHE A 103 13.28 -1.36 8.37
C PHE A 103 13.85 0.04 8.14
N ALA A 104 13.42 0.71 7.08
CA ALA A 104 13.82 2.08 6.78
C ALA A 104 13.36 3.09 7.85
N SER A 105 12.26 2.81 8.55
CA SER A 105 11.76 3.68 9.61
C SER A 105 12.57 3.60 10.92
N VAL A 106 13.26 2.47 11.15
CA VAL A 106 13.91 2.15 12.44
C VAL A 106 14.91 3.21 12.91
N PRO A 107 15.91 3.63 12.12
CA PRO A 107 16.88 4.60 12.57
C PRO A 107 16.24 5.93 12.98
N THR A 108 15.30 6.43 12.18
CA THR A 108 14.63 7.71 12.39
C THR A 108 13.72 7.70 13.60
N VAL A 109 12.95 6.62 13.80
CA VAL A 109 12.11 6.45 15.00
C VAL A 109 12.96 6.40 16.27
N LEU A 110 14.09 5.69 16.24
CA LEU A 110 15.02 5.67 17.39
C LEU A 110 15.65 7.04 17.66
N ALA A 111 16.02 7.75 16.61
CA ALA A 111 16.55 9.11 16.71
C ALA A 111 15.51 10.06 17.31
N ALA A 112 14.27 10.01 16.86
CA ALA A 112 13.16 10.78 17.42
C ALA A 112 12.99 10.51 18.93
N LYS A 113 12.94 9.25 19.33
CA LYS A 113 12.85 8.90 20.76
C LYS A 113 14.04 9.37 21.58
N ARG A 114 15.26 9.32 21.02
CA ARG A 114 16.49 9.82 21.70
C ARG A 114 16.47 11.32 21.91
N LEU A 115 15.81 12.06 20.99
CA LEU A 115 15.68 13.51 21.04
C LEU A 115 14.39 13.98 21.75
N GLY A 116 13.59 13.07 22.29
CA GLY A 116 12.34 13.41 22.98
C GLY A 116 11.19 13.80 22.06
N VAL A 117 11.30 13.52 20.76
CA VAL A 117 10.24 13.78 19.78
C VAL A 117 9.21 12.66 19.84
N PRO A 118 7.90 12.98 19.93
CA PRO A 118 6.85 11.98 19.96
C PRO A 118 6.73 11.23 18.63
N VAL A 119 6.33 9.94 18.70
CA VAL A 119 6.28 9.03 17.57
C VAL A 119 4.90 8.38 17.45
N THR A 120 4.31 8.44 16.26
CA THR A 120 3.15 7.63 15.86
C THR A 120 3.58 6.65 14.78
N LEU A 121 3.19 5.38 14.88
CA LEU A 121 3.47 4.36 13.86
C LEU A 121 2.21 4.06 13.06
N LEU A 122 2.37 3.77 11.76
CA LEU A 122 1.34 3.19 10.91
C LEU A 122 1.66 1.71 10.66
N GLU A 123 0.66 0.84 10.81
CA GLU A 123 0.76 -0.57 10.42
C GLU A 123 -0.35 -0.92 9.46
N GLN A 124 0.02 -1.27 8.24
CA GLN A 124 -0.88 -1.46 7.13
C GLN A 124 -1.39 -2.89 6.98
N ASN A 125 -0.73 -3.88 7.59
CA ASN A 125 -1.01 -5.30 7.36
C ASN A 125 -1.72 -5.96 8.55
N VAL A 126 -2.47 -7.02 8.27
CA VAL A 126 -3.07 -7.89 9.30
C VAL A 126 -2.00 -8.49 10.20
N ILE A 127 -0.91 -9.02 9.59
CA ILE A 127 0.28 -9.47 10.34
C ILE A 127 1.25 -8.29 10.42
N PRO A 128 1.48 -7.72 11.63
CA PRO A 128 2.33 -6.55 11.75
C PRO A 128 3.78 -6.86 11.37
N GLY A 129 4.40 -5.91 10.66
CA GLY A 129 5.80 -6.02 10.27
C GLY A 129 6.74 -6.11 11.49
N ARG A 130 7.89 -6.77 11.31
CA ARG A 130 8.89 -6.96 12.38
C ARG A 130 9.37 -5.63 12.97
N ALA A 131 9.55 -4.61 12.12
CA ALA A 131 9.92 -3.28 12.56
C ALA A 131 8.84 -2.67 13.45
N THR A 132 7.58 -2.71 13.04
CA THR A 132 6.45 -2.19 13.82
C THR A 132 6.31 -2.92 15.16
N ARG A 133 6.41 -4.27 15.19
CA ARG A 133 6.39 -5.04 16.44
C ARG A 133 7.47 -4.58 17.43
N TRP A 134 8.67 -4.30 16.94
CA TRP A 134 9.78 -3.87 17.80
C TRP A 134 9.65 -2.41 18.22
N LEU A 135 9.23 -1.52 17.31
CA LEU A 135 9.10 -0.09 17.56
C LEU A 135 7.85 0.28 18.36
N SER A 136 6.79 -0.55 18.33
CA SER A 136 5.52 -0.28 19.03
C SER A 136 5.70 -0.03 20.52
N ARG A 137 6.72 -0.65 21.16
CA ARG A 137 7.06 -0.40 22.58
C ARG A 137 7.62 0.99 22.83
N ARG A 138 7.95 1.73 21.80
CA ARG A 138 8.61 3.04 21.86
C ARG A 138 7.74 4.17 21.33
N ALA A 139 6.70 3.82 20.59
CA ALA A 139 5.77 4.79 20.05
C ALA A 139 4.71 5.20 21.08
N GLU A 140 4.24 6.42 21.00
CA GLU A 140 3.11 6.92 21.78
C GLU A 140 1.81 6.27 21.30
N ARG A 141 1.68 6.08 19.96
CA ARG A 141 0.52 5.43 19.33
C ARG A 141 0.94 4.58 18.15
N VAL A 142 0.13 3.56 17.87
CA VAL A 142 0.21 2.73 16.67
C VAL A 142 -1.16 2.73 15.99
N CYS A 143 -1.25 3.31 14.80
CA CYS A 143 -2.42 3.31 13.96
C CYS A 143 -2.47 2.03 13.14
N LEU A 144 -3.55 1.28 13.25
CA LEU A 144 -3.73 -0.03 12.65
C LEU A 144 -4.74 0.03 11.51
N ALA A 145 -4.38 -0.60 10.38
CA ALA A 145 -5.32 -0.81 9.28
C ALA A 145 -6.41 -1.84 9.63
N TYR A 146 -6.05 -2.85 10.43
CA TYR A 146 -6.94 -3.92 10.87
C TYR A 146 -6.94 -4.01 12.41
N GLU A 147 -8.13 -4.16 12.99
CA GLU A 147 -8.29 -4.20 14.45
C GLU A 147 -7.57 -5.42 15.06
N GLU A 148 -7.63 -6.55 14.38
CA GLU A 148 -7.06 -7.82 14.83
C GLU A 148 -5.53 -7.76 14.97
N THR A 149 -4.86 -6.86 14.24
CA THR A 149 -3.41 -6.65 14.33
C THR A 149 -2.95 -6.30 15.75
N GLN A 150 -3.84 -5.67 16.55
CA GLN A 150 -3.57 -5.32 17.94
C GLN A 150 -3.15 -6.54 18.79
N ALA A 151 -3.73 -7.71 18.57
CA ALA A 151 -3.43 -8.93 19.33
C ALA A 151 -1.97 -9.41 19.15
N ALA A 152 -1.34 -9.06 18.01
CA ALA A 152 0.04 -9.42 17.70
C ALA A 152 1.07 -8.37 18.18
N LEU A 153 0.63 -7.28 18.80
CA LEU A 153 1.50 -6.21 19.29
C LEU A 153 1.65 -6.27 20.83
N PRO A 154 2.86 -5.97 21.37
CA PRO A 154 3.16 -6.18 22.78
C PRO A 154 2.49 -5.16 23.73
N LEU A 155 1.97 -4.04 23.22
CA LEU A 155 1.33 -2.97 24.00
C LEU A 155 0.01 -2.57 23.34
N SER A 156 -1.03 -3.35 23.55
CA SER A 156 -2.35 -3.12 22.93
C SER A 156 -3.00 -1.78 23.31
N GLY A 157 -2.75 -1.25 24.49
CA GLY A 157 -3.33 0.03 24.96
C GLY A 157 -2.88 1.28 24.18
N THR A 158 -1.79 1.18 23.41
CA THR A 158 -1.30 2.28 22.55
C THR A 158 -1.86 2.20 21.12
N CYS A 159 -2.55 1.13 20.77
CA CYS A 159 -3.11 0.91 19.44
C CYS A 159 -4.40 1.70 19.22
N ARG A 160 -4.59 2.14 17.98
CA ARG A 160 -5.84 2.74 17.48
C ARG A 160 -6.18 2.14 16.12
N TRP A 161 -7.38 1.61 15.98
CA TRP A 161 -7.89 1.13 14.70
C TRP A 161 -8.36 2.34 13.88
N THR A 162 -7.55 2.77 12.93
CA THR A 162 -7.82 3.93 12.06
C THR A 162 -8.25 3.53 10.66
N GLY A 163 -7.94 2.32 10.23
CA GLY A 163 -7.89 1.98 8.82
C GLY A 163 -6.54 2.35 8.19
N ASN A 164 -6.36 2.04 6.91
CA ASN A 164 -5.17 2.42 6.16
C ASN A 164 -5.45 3.68 5.35
N PRO A 165 -4.69 4.77 5.53
CA PRO A 165 -4.86 5.98 4.72
C PRO A 165 -4.75 5.69 3.23
N VAL A 166 -5.70 6.21 2.46
CA VAL A 166 -5.77 6.05 1.01
C VAL A 166 -5.64 7.40 0.32
N ARG A 167 -5.19 7.38 -0.93
CA ARG A 167 -5.13 8.57 -1.78
C ARG A 167 -6.53 9.05 -2.11
N ASN A 168 -6.71 10.36 -2.19
CA ASN A 168 -7.97 10.93 -2.64
C ASN A 168 -8.21 10.65 -4.12
N SER A 169 -9.40 10.17 -4.46
CA SER A 169 -9.85 10.05 -5.83
C SER A 169 -10.28 11.43 -6.34
N SER A 170 -9.47 12.06 -7.19
CA SER A 170 -9.92 13.23 -7.94
C SER A 170 -10.56 12.76 -9.24
N PRO A 171 -11.79 13.19 -9.58
CA PRO A 171 -12.41 12.83 -10.86
C PRO A 171 -11.58 13.39 -12.01
N ILE A 172 -11.04 12.54 -12.88
CA ILE A 172 -10.50 12.97 -14.16
C ILE A 172 -11.47 12.49 -15.25
N GLY A 173 -11.73 13.37 -16.22
CA GLY A 173 -12.52 13.06 -17.39
C GLY A 173 -11.81 12.02 -18.28
N GLN A 174 -11.84 10.76 -17.87
CA GLN A 174 -11.46 9.65 -18.74
C GLN A 174 -12.62 9.35 -19.69
N GLN A 175 -12.29 8.95 -20.91
CA GLN A 175 -13.28 8.54 -21.89
C GLN A 175 -14.07 7.34 -21.31
N ASP A 176 -15.28 7.61 -20.89
CA ASP A 176 -16.23 6.54 -20.57
C ASP A 176 -16.64 5.88 -21.90
N THR A 177 -16.22 4.65 -22.09
CA THR A 177 -16.56 3.85 -23.27
C THR A 177 -17.95 3.25 -23.16
N GLY A 178 -18.62 3.38 -22.00
CA GLY A 178 -19.88 2.72 -21.70
C GLY A 178 -19.76 1.21 -21.50
N LYS A 179 -18.53 0.65 -21.46
CA LYS A 179 -18.25 -0.76 -21.23
C LYS A 179 -17.77 -0.99 -19.80
N PRO A 180 -18.12 -2.12 -19.17
CA PRO A 180 -17.57 -2.49 -17.88
C PRO A 180 -16.04 -2.67 -17.97
N LEU A 181 -15.32 -2.32 -16.90
CA LEU A 181 -13.86 -2.37 -16.83
C LEU A 181 -13.37 -3.49 -15.92
N LEU A 182 -12.52 -4.36 -16.49
CA LEU A 182 -11.64 -5.25 -15.73
C LEU A 182 -10.28 -4.54 -15.52
N LEU A 183 -9.95 -4.28 -14.27
CA LEU A 183 -8.68 -3.66 -13.90
C LEU A 183 -7.73 -4.70 -13.31
N VAL A 184 -6.51 -4.79 -13.83
CA VAL A 184 -5.46 -5.71 -13.35
C VAL A 184 -4.32 -4.90 -12.73
N LEU A 185 -4.04 -5.14 -11.45
CA LEU A 185 -3.04 -4.43 -10.68
C LEU A 185 -1.91 -5.37 -10.21
N GLY A 186 -0.76 -5.29 -10.88
CA GLY A 186 0.43 -6.08 -10.54
C GLY A 186 1.18 -5.55 -9.30
N GLY A 187 0.84 -4.36 -8.80
CA GLY A 187 1.58 -3.64 -7.75
C GLY A 187 2.69 -2.75 -8.32
N SER A 188 3.35 -1.94 -7.49
CA SER A 188 4.30 -0.90 -7.94
C SER A 188 5.45 -1.42 -8.81
N GLN A 189 5.83 -2.68 -8.68
CA GLN A 189 6.89 -3.31 -9.47
C GLN A 189 6.37 -4.22 -10.59
N GLY A 190 5.05 -4.34 -10.73
CA GLY A 190 4.42 -5.30 -11.61
C GLY A 190 4.43 -6.72 -11.03
N SER A 191 3.87 -7.67 -11.78
CA SER A 191 3.79 -9.08 -11.39
C SER A 191 3.90 -9.99 -12.61
N ARG A 192 5.05 -10.61 -12.81
CA ARG A 192 5.29 -11.51 -13.95
C ARG A 192 4.26 -12.64 -14.04
N SER A 193 3.84 -13.21 -12.92
CA SER A 193 2.84 -14.27 -12.93
C SER A 193 1.45 -13.76 -13.33
N LEU A 194 1.01 -12.57 -12.85
CA LEU A 194 -0.24 -11.96 -13.33
C LEU A 194 -0.14 -11.55 -14.79
N ASN A 195 1.00 -10.99 -15.22
CA ASN A 195 1.25 -10.60 -16.61
C ASN A 195 1.07 -11.77 -17.57
N ALA A 196 1.46 -12.97 -17.17
CA ALA A 196 1.30 -14.17 -17.97
C ALA A 196 -0.07 -14.87 -17.76
N ALA A 197 -0.52 -14.98 -16.51
CA ALA A 197 -1.70 -15.79 -16.18
C ALA A 197 -3.03 -15.11 -16.55
N VAL A 198 -3.16 -13.78 -16.40
CA VAL A 198 -4.44 -13.11 -16.66
C VAL A 198 -4.82 -13.15 -18.15
N PRO A 199 -3.94 -12.80 -19.13
CA PRO A 199 -4.28 -12.97 -20.54
C PRO A 199 -4.59 -14.43 -20.90
N ALA A 200 -3.84 -15.39 -20.33
CA ALA A 200 -4.08 -16.82 -20.55
C ALA A 200 -5.42 -17.26 -19.97
N ALA A 201 -5.80 -16.81 -18.78
CA ALA A 201 -7.11 -17.06 -18.19
C ALA A 201 -8.25 -16.53 -19.06
N LEU A 202 -8.12 -15.29 -19.54
CA LEU A 202 -9.14 -14.67 -20.40
C LEU A 202 -9.29 -15.39 -21.74
N SER A 203 -8.24 -16.05 -22.27
CA SER A 203 -8.35 -16.87 -23.49
C SER A 203 -9.16 -18.14 -23.29
N MET A 204 -9.36 -18.60 -22.05
CA MET A 204 -10.14 -19.80 -21.71
C MET A 204 -11.63 -19.48 -21.48
N ILE A 205 -12.01 -18.22 -21.40
CA ILE A 205 -13.39 -17.80 -21.14
C ILE A 205 -14.12 -17.65 -22.47
N GLU A 206 -15.19 -18.41 -22.67
CA GLU A 206 -15.97 -18.44 -23.94
C GLU A 206 -16.58 -17.08 -24.32
N ALA A 207 -16.78 -16.19 -23.36
CA ALA A 207 -17.21 -14.82 -23.60
C ALA A 207 -16.05 -13.89 -24.06
N ALA A 208 -14.96 -14.46 -24.58
CA ALA A 208 -13.81 -13.72 -25.10
C ALA A 208 -14.26 -12.59 -26.03
N GLY A 209 -13.88 -11.38 -25.72
CA GLY A 209 -14.30 -10.19 -26.46
C GLY A 209 -15.72 -9.70 -26.13
N GLY A 210 -16.33 -10.14 -25.03
CA GLY A 210 -17.53 -9.54 -24.47
C GLY A 210 -17.35 -8.01 -24.31
N PRO A 211 -18.36 -7.29 -23.82
CA PRO A 211 -18.36 -5.82 -23.80
C PRO A 211 -17.29 -5.18 -22.88
N TRP A 212 -16.39 -5.96 -22.30
CA TRP A 212 -15.42 -5.52 -21.31
C TRP A 212 -14.21 -4.79 -21.91
N ASP A 213 -13.84 -3.67 -21.28
CA ASP A 213 -12.52 -3.09 -21.43
C ASP A 213 -11.56 -3.72 -20.40
N VAL A 214 -10.28 -3.82 -20.75
CA VAL A 214 -9.24 -4.29 -19.86
C VAL A 214 -8.15 -3.20 -19.71
N VAL A 215 -7.79 -2.89 -18.46
CA VAL A 215 -6.61 -2.09 -18.15
C VAL A 215 -5.69 -2.90 -17.26
N HIS A 216 -4.44 -3.08 -17.69
CA HIS A 216 -3.46 -3.89 -16.97
C HIS A 216 -2.20 -3.09 -16.67
N GLN A 217 -1.93 -2.90 -15.38
CA GLN A 217 -0.67 -2.35 -14.88
C GLN A 217 0.33 -3.50 -14.69
N CYS A 218 1.29 -3.63 -15.62
CA CYS A 218 2.19 -4.78 -15.72
C CYS A 218 3.57 -4.57 -15.10
N GLY A 219 3.96 -3.33 -14.78
CA GLY A 219 5.33 -2.98 -14.39
C GLY A 219 6.22 -2.62 -15.58
N ALA A 220 7.39 -2.05 -15.29
CA ALA A 220 8.35 -1.64 -16.32
C ALA A 220 9.00 -2.86 -16.98
N GLY A 221 8.97 -2.93 -18.30
CA GLY A 221 9.69 -3.96 -19.08
C GLY A 221 8.82 -5.01 -19.77
N ASP A 222 7.60 -5.24 -19.32
CA ASP A 222 6.75 -6.33 -19.84
C ASP A 222 5.59 -5.84 -20.75
N VAL A 223 5.51 -4.56 -21.07
CA VAL A 223 4.36 -3.95 -21.75
C VAL A 223 4.05 -4.59 -23.09
N GLU A 224 5.05 -4.74 -23.97
CA GLU A 224 4.85 -5.27 -25.32
C GLU A 224 4.45 -6.75 -25.28
N GLU A 225 5.07 -7.53 -24.41
CA GLU A 225 4.77 -8.95 -24.23
C GLU A 225 3.35 -9.16 -23.73
N VAL A 226 2.94 -8.43 -22.69
CA VAL A 226 1.59 -8.52 -22.13
C VAL A 226 0.54 -8.02 -23.13
N GLN A 227 0.84 -6.94 -23.87
CA GLN A 227 -0.03 -6.42 -24.91
C GLN A 227 -0.25 -7.46 -26.05
N LEU A 228 0.82 -8.17 -26.43
CA LEU A 228 0.74 -9.24 -27.41
C LEU A 228 -0.11 -10.42 -26.88
N ALA A 229 0.10 -10.81 -25.62
CA ALA A 229 -0.66 -11.89 -25.00
C ALA A 229 -2.17 -11.62 -24.99
N TYR A 230 -2.60 -10.40 -24.68
CA TYR A 230 -4.01 -10.01 -24.78
C TYR A 230 -4.55 -10.06 -26.21
N ARG A 231 -3.79 -9.59 -27.20
CA ARG A 231 -4.20 -9.66 -28.61
C ARG A 231 -4.39 -11.10 -29.08
N LEU A 232 -3.47 -12.01 -28.70
CA LEU A 232 -3.57 -13.42 -29.01
C LEU A 232 -4.75 -14.11 -28.31
N ALA A 233 -5.11 -13.63 -27.11
CA ALA A 233 -6.29 -14.06 -26.38
C ALA A 233 -7.61 -13.49 -26.93
N GLY A 234 -7.57 -12.62 -27.94
CA GLY A 234 -8.78 -11.99 -28.52
C GLY A 234 -9.34 -10.83 -27.71
N TRP A 235 -8.57 -10.28 -26.75
CA TRP A 235 -9.01 -9.19 -25.88
C TRP A 235 -8.34 -7.85 -26.25
N ASN A 236 -9.14 -6.78 -26.19
CA ASN A 236 -8.62 -5.43 -26.30
C ASN A 236 -8.24 -4.91 -24.91
N ALA A 237 -6.94 -4.78 -24.65
CA ALA A 237 -6.43 -4.31 -23.38
C ALA A 237 -5.55 -3.07 -23.54
N ARG A 238 -5.65 -2.14 -22.60
CA ARG A 238 -4.67 -1.10 -22.39
C ARG A 238 -3.65 -1.59 -21.36
N VAL A 239 -2.43 -1.86 -21.82
CA VAL A 239 -1.33 -2.28 -20.95
C VAL A 239 -0.43 -1.09 -20.66
N THR A 240 -0.09 -0.86 -19.39
CA THR A 240 0.75 0.25 -18.95
C THR A 240 1.75 -0.21 -17.89
N PRO A 241 2.98 0.32 -17.87
CA PRO A 241 3.94 -0.01 -16.84
C PRO A 241 3.51 0.50 -15.46
N PHE A 242 2.85 1.64 -15.41
CA PHE A 242 2.42 2.29 -14.19
C PHE A 242 1.06 2.99 -14.40
N LEU A 243 0.29 3.14 -13.33
CA LEU A 243 -0.95 3.93 -13.31
C LEU A 243 -0.73 5.16 -12.44
N ASP A 244 -0.83 6.34 -13.03
CA ASP A 244 -0.58 7.61 -12.35
C ASP A 244 -1.58 7.87 -11.20
N ASN A 245 -2.83 7.44 -11.37
CA ASN A 245 -3.87 7.62 -10.37
C ASN A 245 -4.75 6.37 -10.24
N PRO A 246 -4.29 5.31 -9.53
CA PRO A 246 -5.06 4.09 -9.35
C PRO A 246 -6.48 4.28 -8.81
N PRO A 247 -6.77 5.19 -7.83
CA PRO A 247 -8.13 5.40 -7.35
C PRO A 247 -9.14 5.76 -8.46
N GLN A 248 -8.75 6.52 -9.48
CA GLN A 248 -9.65 6.85 -10.60
C GLN A 248 -10.01 5.64 -11.45
N TRP A 249 -9.06 4.73 -11.65
CA TRP A 249 -9.30 3.48 -12.35
C TRP A 249 -10.18 2.54 -11.53
N LEU A 250 -9.97 2.51 -10.21
CA LEU A 250 -10.80 1.73 -9.29
C LEU A 250 -12.24 2.24 -9.28
N ALA A 251 -12.46 3.56 -9.25
CA ALA A 251 -13.80 4.15 -9.29
C ALA A 251 -14.61 3.78 -10.55
N ARG A 252 -13.92 3.46 -11.67
CA ARG A 252 -14.54 3.02 -12.93
C ARG A 252 -14.64 1.48 -13.04
N ALA A 253 -13.81 0.74 -12.29
CA ALA A 253 -13.73 -0.70 -12.42
C ALA A 253 -14.98 -1.40 -11.87
N GLU A 254 -15.45 -2.43 -12.57
CA GLU A 254 -16.47 -3.35 -12.06
C GLU A 254 -15.86 -4.64 -11.48
N LEU A 255 -14.65 -4.97 -11.92
CA LEU A 255 -13.90 -6.12 -11.42
C LEU A 255 -12.41 -5.79 -11.38
N VAL A 256 -11.77 -6.20 -10.30
CA VAL A 256 -10.33 -6.04 -10.11
C VAL A 256 -9.67 -7.41 -9.96
N VAL A 257 -8.53 -7.62 -10.61
CA VAL A 257 -7.58 -8.70 -10.29
C VAL A 257 -6.33 -8.05 -9.74
N ALA A 258 -5.94 -8.37 -8.51
CA ALA A 258 -4.83 -7.67 -7.86
C ALA A 258 -3.98 -8.54 -6.93
N ARG A 259 -2.73 -8.10 -6.72
CA ARG A 259 -1.95 -8.53 -5.54
C ARG A 259 -2.60 -8.01 -4.25
N ALA A 260 -2.44 -8.75 -3.15
CA ALA A 260 -3.05 -8.41 -1.85
C ALA A 260 -2.18 -7.46 -1.01
N GLY A 261 -1.64 -6.42 -1.65
CA GLY A 261 -0.94 -5.33 -0.95
C GLY A 261 -1.93 -4.50 -0.12
N ALA A 262 -1.57 -4.18 1.13
CA ALA A 262 -2.48 -3.54 2.07
C ALA A 262 -3.08 -2.20 1.58
N THR A 263 -2.28 -1.37 0.90
CA THR A 263 -2.74 -0.08 0.35
C THR A 263 -3.72 -0.29 -0.80
N THR A 264 -3.40 -1.20 -1.73
CA THR A 264 -4.30 -1.55 -2.84
C THR A 264 -5.64 -2.10 -2.32
N LEU A 265 -5.60 -2.96 -1.30
CA LEU A 265 -6.81 -3.50 -0.68
C LEU A 265 -7.67 -2.42 -0.01
N ALA A 266 -7.04 -1.48 0.69
CA ALA A 266 -7.74 -0.35 1.29
C ALA A 266 -8.39 0.57 0.23
N GLU A 267 -7.69 0.85 -0.87
CA GLU A 267 -8.22 1.62 -2.00
C GLU A 267 -9.41 0.91 -2.66
N ILE A 268 -9.28 -0.40 -2.95
CA ILE A 268 -10.37 -1.23 -3.49
C ILE A 268 -11.59 -1.24 -2.55
N ALA A 269 -11.36 -1.36 -1.25
CA ALA A 269 -12.43 -1.37 -0.26
C ALA A 269 -13.15 -0.02 -0.14
N CYS A 270 -12.41 1.09 -0.19
CA CYS A 270 -13.01 2.42 -0.19
C CYS A 270 -13.86 2.69 -1.44
N GLU A 271 -13.40 2.25 -2.61
CA GLU A 271 -14.17 2.35 -3.87
C GLU A 271 -15.31 1.31 -3.94
N GLY A 272 -15.23 0.21 -3.20
CA GLY A 272 -16.25 -0.84 -3.16
C GLY A 272 -16.35 -1.59 -4.48
N VAL A 273 -15.25 -2.16 -4.96
CA VAL A 273 -15.16 -2.87 -6.23
C VAL A 273 -14.98 -4.37 -5.99
N ALA A 274 -15.66 -5.21 -6.77
CA ALA A 274 -15.48 -6.66 -6.72
C ALA A 274 -14.01 -7.03 -7.04
N VAL A 275 -13.42 -7.97 -6.30
CA VAL A 275 -12.00 -8.29 -6.46
C VAL A 275 -11.71 -9.78 -6.37
N VAL A 276 -10.79 -10.22 -7.25
CA VAL A 276 -10.08 -11.49 -7.17
C VAL A 276 -8.64 -11.20 -6.75
N LEU A 277 -8.24 -11.70 -5.60
CA LEU A 277 -6.93 -11.48 -5.02
C LEU A 277 -5.98 -12.63 -5.36
N VAL A 278 -4.76 -12.26 -5.75
CA VAL A 278 -3.67 -13.22 -5.98
C VAL A 278 -2.49 -12.81 -5.08
N PRO A 279 -2.42 -13.29 -3.84
CA PRO A 279 -1.34 -12.95 -2.91
C PRO A 279 0.03 -13.30 -3.47
N PHE A 280 1.03 -12.44 -3.25
CA PHE A 280 2.41 -12.72 -3.65
C PHE A 280 3.01 -13.80 -2.73
N PRO A 281 3.44 -14.96 -3.26
CA PRO A 281 3.83 -16.11 -2.43
C PRO A 281 5.12 -15.92 -1.65
N PHE A 282 5.96 -14.94 -2.03
CA PHE A 282 7.22 -14.64 -1.36
C PHE A 282 7.12 -13.37 -0.49
N ALA A 283 5.92 -12.95 -0.15
CA ALA A 283 5.71 -11.82 0.76
C ALA A 283 6.29 -12.13 2.15
N THR A 284 6.99 -11.17 2.73
CA THR A 284 7.60 -11.32 4.06
C THR A 284 6.55 -11.74 5.10
N ASP A 285 6.85 -12.78 5.87
CA ASP A 285 5.94 -13.33 6.90
C ASP A 285 4.51 -13.64 6.35
N ASP A 286 4.39 -13.90 5.03
CA ASP A 286 3.15 -14.25 4.32
C ASP A 286 2.01 -13.20 4.49
N HIS A 287 2.38 -11.93 4.70
CA HIS A 287 1.43 -10.86 5.02
C HIS A 287 0.37 -10.64 3.93
N GLN A 288 0.72 -10.81 2.62
CA GLN A 288 -0.29 -10.63 1.57
C GLN A 288 -1.38 -11.70 1.60
N ARG A 289 -1.03 -12.94 1.91
CA ARG A 289 -2.02 -14.00 2.09
C ARG A 289 -2.93 -13.69 3.28
N ALA A 290 -2.38 -13.31 4.42
CA ALA A 290 -3.17 -12.94 5.59
C ALA A 290 -4.10 -11.74 5.31
N ASN A 291 -3.63 -10.74 4.56
CA ASN A 291 -4.46 -9.63 4.13
C ASN A 291 -5.62 -10.11 3.24
N ALA A 292 -5.36 -10.97 2.25
CA ALA A 292 -6.39 -11.51 1.37
C ALA A 292 -7.42 -12.35 2.14
N GLU A 293 -6.95 -13.27 2.99
CA GLU A 293 -7.80 -14.13 3.83
C GLU A 293 -8.73 -13.29 4.74
N TRP A 294 -8.29 -12.15 5.22
CA TRP A 294 -9.11 -11.27 6.04
C TRP A 294 -10.37 -10.79 5.30
N TYR A 295 -10.26 -10.43 4.01
CA TYR A 295 -11.40 -10.06 3.16
C TYR A 295 -12.22 -11.27 2.72
N VAL A 296 -11.57 -12.37 2.33
CA VAL A 296 -12.25 -13.60 1.89
C VAL A 296 -13.12 -14.19 3.00
N ASN A 297 -12.61 -14.24 4.23
CA ASN A 297 -13.34 -14.75 5.40
C ASN A 297 -14.57 -13.90 5.75
N ARG A 298 -14.67 -12.67 5.21
CA ARG A 298 -15.82 -11.78 5.35
C ARG A 298 -16.73 -11.75 4.10
N GLY A 299 -16.50 -12.67 3.15
CA GLY A 299 -17.26 -12.74 1.89
C GLY A 299 -17.06 -11.52 0.98
N ALA A 300 -15.97 -10.76 1.16
CA ALA A 300 -15.72 -9.49 0.50
C ALA A 300 -14.75 -9.57 -0.68
N ALA A 301 -14.13 -10.73 -0.89
CA ALA A 301 -13.22 -10.98 -2.01
C ALA A 301 -13.20 -12.46 -2.40
N ARG A 302 -12.75 -12.73 -3.62
CA ARG A 302 -12.29 -14.07 -4.03
C ARG A 302 -10.77 -14.11 -3.95
N MET A 303 -10.20 -15.31 -3.83
CA MET A 303 -8.75 -15.48 -3.78
C MET A 303 -8.31 -16.69 -4.57
N VAL A 304 -7.29 -16.51 -5.38
CA VAL A 304 -6.56 -17.57 -6.09
C VAL A 304 -5.12 -17.61 -5.58
N GLN A 305 -4.62 -18.79 -5.24
CA GLN A 305 -3.26 -18.95 -4.72
C GLN A 305 -2.27 -19.28 -5.85
N GLU A 306 -1.15 -18.60 -5.87
CA GLU A 306 -0.05 -18.89 -6.81
C GLU A 306 0.81 -20.03 -6.28
N THR A 307 0.37 -21.29 -6.46
CA THR A 307 1.06 -22.47 -5.89
C THR A 307 1.73 -23.37 -6.92
N ALA A 308 1.18 -23.52 -8.13
CA ALA A 308 1.54 -24.56 -9.08
C ALA A 308 1.99 -24.04 -10.46
N GLY A 309 2.52 -22.82 -10.53
CA GLY A 309 2.98 -22.19 -11.77
C GLY A 309 1.89 -21.49 -12.57
N VAL A 310 2.31 -20.83 -13.67
CA VAL A 310 1.44 -19.91 -14.44
C VAL A 310 0.22 -20.60 -15.04
N THR A 311 0.35 -21.82 -15.54
CA THR A 311 -0.76 -22.54 -16.19
C THR A 311 -1.88 -22.88 -15.20
N ALA A 312 -1.52 -23.36 -14.00
CA ALA A 312 -2.53 -23.65 -12.97
C ALA A 312 -3.18 -22.36 -12.47
N LEU A 313 -2.38 -21.31 -12.24
CA LEU A 313 -2.89 -19.99 -11.87
C LEU A 313 -3.87 -19.44 -12.92
N ALA A 314 -3.58 -19.62 -14.22
CA ALA A 314 -4.45 -19.19 -15.30
C ALA A 314 -5.79 -19.95 -15.29
N ALA A 315 -5.77 -21.25 -15.05
CA ALA A 315 -6.98 -22.06 -14.97
C ALA A 315 -7.89 -21.64 -13.79
N GLU A 316 -7.32 -21.49 -12.60
CA GLU A 316 -8.06 -21.03 -11.41
C GLU A 316 -8.59 -19.59 -11.60
N LEU A 317 -7.81 -18.71 -12.21
CA LEU A 317 -8.25 -17.36 -12.56
C LEU A 317 -9.38 -17.37 -13.60
N ALA A 318 -9.34 -18.29 -14.58
CA ALA A 318 -10.41 -18.41 -15.59
C ALA A 318 -11.75 -18.76 -14.93
N ASP A 319 -11.75 -19.64 -13.95
CA ASP A 319 -12.95 -20.02 -13.20
C ASP A 319 -13.49 -18.85 -12.37
N GLU A 320 -12.66 -18.25 -11.54
CA GLU A 320 -13.08 -17.18 -10.62
C GLU A 320 -13.41 -15.86 -11.35
N VAL A 321 -12.57 -15.44 -12.27
CA VAL A 321 -12.80 -14.22 -13.07
C VAL A 321 -13.95 -14.43 -14.05
N GLY A 322 -13.99 -15.59 -14.74
CA GLY A 322 -15.05 -15.93 -15.69
C GLY A 322 -16.43 -15.90 -15.04
N GLY A 323 -16.56 -16.54 -13.87
CA GLY A 323 -17.80 -16.50 -13.09
C GLY A 323 -18.25 -15.07 -12.74
N LEU A 324 -17.32 -14.19 -12.41
CA LEU A 324 -17.61 -12.79 -12.10
C LEU A 324 -17.86 -11.93 -13.35
N LEU A 325 -17.20 -12.17 -14.47
CA LEU A 325 -17.49 -11.46 -15.73
C LEU A 325 -18.92 -11.71 -16.20
N LEU A 326 -19.43 -12.94 -16.01
CA LEU A 326 -20.75 -13.36 -16.44
C LEU A 326 -21.88 -13.03 -15.44
N SER A 327 -21.57 -12.80 -14.16
CA SER A 327 -22.58 -12.60 -13.10
C SER A 327 -22.47 -11.22 -12.47
N GLU A 328 -23.29 -10.28 -12.93
CA GLU A 328 -23.39 -8.94 -12.34
C GLU A 328 -23.80 -9.00 -10.86
N SER A 329 -24.77 -9.86 -10.51
CA SER A 329 -25.24 -10.01 -9.13
C SER A 329 -24.12 -10.48 -8.18
N SER A 330 -23.24 -11.37 -8.65
CA SER A 330 -22.07 -11.81 -7.86
C SER A 330 -21.08 -10.67 -7.66
N ARG A 331 -20.82 -9.86 -8.71
CA ARG A 331 -19.95 -8.66 -8.57
C ARG A 331 -20.55 -7.66 -7.60
N GLN A 332 -21.84 -7.34 -7.73
CA GLN A 332 -22.54 -6.41 -6.84
C GLN A 332 -22.51 -6.88 -5.38
N SER A 333 -22.66 -8.18 -5.14
CA SER A 333 -22.60 -8.76 -3.80
C SER A 333 -21.21 -8.59 -3.18
N LEU A 334 -20.13 -8.91 -3.93
CA LEU A 334 -18.75 -8.72 -3.47
C LEU A 334 -18.43 -7.22 -3.25
N ALA A 335 -18.85 -6.38 -4.20
CA ALA A 335 -18.66 -4.93 -4.12
C ALA A 335 -19.35 -4.31 -2.88
N ALA A 336 -20.59 -4.75 -2.59
CA ALA A 336 -21.28 -4.31 -1.39
C ALA A 336 -20.59 -4.78 -0.10
N ALA A 337 -20.13 -6.03 -0.06
CA ALA A 337 -19.43 -6.58 1.09
C ALA A 337 -18.08 -5.88 1.35
N ILE A 338 -17.26 -5.67 0.32
CA ILE A 338 -15.95 -5.04 0.48
C ILE A 338 -16.07 -3.55 0.85
N ARG A 339 -17.08 -2.85 0.33
CA ARG A 339 -17.36 -1.44 0.68
C ARG A 339 -17.63 -1.25 2.16
N GLN A 340 -18.29 -2.20 2.83
CA GLN A 340 -18.53 -2.15 4.28
C GLN A 340 -17.23 -2.24 5.10
N LEU A 341 -16.16 -2.75 4.51
CA LEU A 341 -14.84 -2.87 5.13
C LEU A 341 -13.93 -1.68 4.81
N GLY A 342 -14.32 -0.83 3.87
CA GLY A 342 -13.60 0.40 3.52
C GLY A 342 -13.61 1.42 4.65
N ARG A 343 -12.52 2.17 4.76
CA ARG A 343 -12.32 3.24 5.76
C ARG A 343 -11.88 4.53 5.07
N PRO A 344 -12.78 5.23 4.36
CA PRO A 344 -12.42 6.48 3.67
C PRO A 344 -11.93 7.57 4.64
N GLU A 345 -12.37 7.53 5.91
CA GLU A 345 -11.95 8.43 6.98
C GLU A 345 -10.59 8.08 7.61
N ALA A 346 -9.87 7.04 7.13
CA ALA A 346 -8.64 6.57 7.74
C ALA A 346 -7.57 7.67 7.87
N THR A 347 -7.45 8.55 6.88
CA THR A 347 -6.48 9.65 6.90
C THR A 347 -6.78 10.64 8.03
N SER A 348 -8.02 11.11 8.16
CA SER A 348 -8.44 12.01 9.23
C SER A 348 -8.36 11.34 10.61
N ALA A 349 -8.65 10.04 10.70
CA ALA A 349 -8.48 9.28 11.94
C ALA A 349 -7.00 9.21 12.37
N VAL A 350 -6.06 9.01 11.44
CA VAL A 350 -4.61 9.09 11.75
C VAL A 350 -4.20 10.49 12.17
N VAL A 351 -4.67 11.54 11.48
CA VAL A 351 -4.39 12.94 11.85
C VAL A 351 -4.93 13.25 13.26
N SER A 352 -6.12 12.75 13.62
CA SER A 352 -6.66 12.86 14.97
C SER A 352 -5.75 12.24 16.03
N VAL A 353 -5.20 11.05 15.75
CA VAL A 353 -4.22 10.40 16.65
C VAL A 353 -2.93 11.21 16.77
N VAL A 354 -2.42 11.81 15.69
CA VAL A 354 -1.25 12.70 15.72
C VAL A 354 -1.57 13.95 16.52
N SER A 355 -2.77 14.49 16.39
CA SER A 355 -3.29 15.64 17.19
C SER A 355 -3.29 15.33 18.69
N GLU A 356 -3.80 14.15 19.10
CA GLU A 356 -3.73 13.69 20.49
C GLU A 356 -2.29 13.61 21.01
N VAL A 357 -1.39 13.07 20.21
CA VAL A 357 0.02 12.84 20.60
C VAL A 357 0.80 14.15 20.73
N THR A 358 0.51 15.12 19.88
CA THR A 358 1.20 16.42 19.87
C THR A 358 0.56 17.47 20.77
N GLY A 359 -0.72 17.29 21.13
CA GLY A 359 -1.53 18.30 21.82
C GLY A 359 -1.90 19.51 20.94
N ILE A 360 -1.74 19.38 19.61
CA ILE A 360 -2.04 20.43 18.63
C ILE A 360 -3.32 20.06 17.90
N ASP A 361 -4.26 20.99 17.76
CA ASP A 361 -5.46 20.79 16.93
C ASP A 361 -5.10 20.84 15.44
N LEU A 362 -5.14 19.68 14.78
CA LEU A 362 -4.72 19.47 13.39
C LEU A 362 -5.90 19.22 12.43
N LEU A 363 -7.14 19.22 12.92
CA LEU A 363 -8.36 18.95 12.15
C LEU A 363 -9.25 20.21 12.06
N ARG A 364 -8.68 21.31 11.60
CA ARG A 364 -9.44 22.57 11.43
C ARG A 364 -10.14 22.67 10.09
#